data_2b3fd69f201bf26f2a89763b4a242777
#
_entry.id   2b3fd69f201bf26f2a89763b4a242777
#
_cell.length_a   1.000
_cell.length_b   1.000
_cell.length_c   1.000
_cell.angle_alpha   90.00
_cell.angle_beta   90.00
_cell.angle_gamma   90.00
#
_symmetry.space_group_name_H-M   'P 1'
#
loop_
_entity.id
_entity.type
_entity.pdbx_description
1 polymer ?
#
loop_
_entity_poly.entity_id
_entity_poly.type
_entity_poly.pdbx_seq_one_letter_code
_entity_poly.pdbx_strand_id
1 'polypeptide(L)'
;MLFRSGFVYALTVADSMIRTGAASKALVIGSEVFSRILDFKDRTTCVLFGDGAGAVVLEASDTPGILASELHADGRHVGILCVPGNVSGGQVLGDPLLKMDGPAVFKLAVGVLEEVARSVLAKAGRTDADIDWLIPHQANIRIMQSTAKKLKLPLEKLIVTVDEHGNTSAASIPLALDEAVRSGKVARGDTVMLEGVGGGFTWGAVLLDY
;
A
#
# COMPACT_ATOMS: atom_id res chain seq x y z
N MET A 1 12.86 -7.18 -0.10
CA MET A 1 11.67 -7.53 -0.90
C MET A 1 10.55 -6.58 -0.53
N LEU A 2 9.98 -5.86 -1.50
CA LEU A 2 8.94 -4.82 -1.29
C LEU A 2 7.55 -5.48 -1.26
N PHE A 3 7.21 -6.19 -0.19
CA PHE A 3 5.86 -6.67 0.01
C PHE A 3 4.93 -5.48 0.35
N ARG A 4 3.70 -5.47 -0.14
CA ARG A 4 2.59 -4.59 0.21
C ARG A 4 2.77 -3.11 -0.17
N SER A 5 3.89 -2.47 0.18
CA SER A 5 4.24 -1.11 -0.27
C SER A 5 4.67 -1.05 -1.74
N GLY A 6 4.84 -2.20 -2.41
CA GLY A 6 5.36 -2.29 -3.78
C GLY A 6 4.59 -1.45 -4.79
N PHE A 7 3.26 -1.37 -4.68
CA PHE A 7 2.45 -0.55 -5.58
C PHE A 7 2.74 0.95 -5.41
N VAL A 8 2.83 1.45 -4.17
CA VAL A 8 3.16 2.86 -3.89
C VAL A 8 4.58 3.20 -4.38
N TYR A 9 5.53 2.27 -4.19
CA TYR A 9 6.89 2.41 -4.71
C TYR A 9 6.90 2.46 -6.25
N ALA A 10 6.22 1.53 -6.92
CA ALA A 10 6.14 1.50 -8.37
C ALA A 10 5.44 2.75 -8.94
N LEU A 11 4.38 3.22 -8.28
CA LEU A 11 3.67 4.43 -8.66
C LEU A 11 4.58 5.67 -8.58
N THR A 12 5.35 5.81 -7.50
CA THR A 12 6.32 6.90 -7.31
C THR A 12 7.44 6.86 -8.36
N VAL A 13 7.95 5.67 -8.67
CA VAL A 13 8.97 5.50 -9.73
C VAL A 13 8.41 5.87 -11.10
N ALA A 14 7.22 5.39 -11.43
CA ALA A 14 6.55 5.70 -12.70
C ALA A 14 6.27 7.20 -12.86
N ASP A 15 5.79 7.88 -11.80
CA ASP A 15 5.61 9.33 -11.77
C ASP A 15 6.93 10.06 -12.04
N SER A 16 8.01 9.64 -11.40
CA SER A 16 9.35 10.22 -11.61
C SER A 16 9.84 10.06 -13.05
N MET A 17 9.60 8.90 -13.68
CA MET A 17 9.96 8.65 -15.07
C MET A 17 9.14 9.54 -16.04
N ILE A 18 7.86 9.75 -15.76
CA ILE A 18 7.01 10.62 -16.56
C ILE A 18 7.42 12.08 -16.40
N ARG A 19 7.64 12.55 -15.16
CA ARG A 19 8.07 13.94 -14.88
C ARG A 19 9.40 14.30 -15.50
N THR A 20 10.32 13.34 -15.59
CA THR A 20 11.64 13.53 -16.22
C THR A 20 11.64 13.36 -17.75
N GLY A 21 10.49 13.02 -18.34
CA GLY A 21 10.36 12.77 -19.78
C GLY A 21 10.95 11.43 -20.24
N ALA A 22 11.36 10.56 -19.31
CA ALA A 22 11.85 9.22 -19.64
C ALA A 22 10.74 8.30 -20.16
N ALA A 23 9.49 8.58 -19.80
CA ALA A 23 8.29 7.92 -20.31
C ALA A 23 7.15 8.93 -20.45
N SER A 24 6.25 8.72 -21.41
CA SER A 24 5.00 9.49 -21.53
C SER A 24 3.80 8.76 -20.92
N LYS A 25 3.89 7.44 -20.83
CA LYS A 25 2.88 6.57 -20.22
C LYS A 25 3.55 5.45 -19.46
N ALA A 26 2.93 5.00 -18.37
CA ALA A 26 3.39 3.88 -17.56
C ALA A 26 2.21 3.02 -17.10
N LEU A 27 2.34 1.71 -17.21
CA LEU A 27 1.43 0.75 -16.59
C LEU A 27 2.04 0.33 -15.25
N VAL A 28 1.34 0.61 -14.15
CA VAL A 28 1.75 0.25 -12.79
C VAL A 28 0.88 -0.88 -12.29
N ILE A 29 1.50 -2.02 -11.96
CA ILE A 29 0.81 -3.25 -11.57
C ILE A 29 1.18 -3.62 -10.14
N GLY A 30 0.18 -3.84 -9.30
CA GLY A 30 0.30 -4.54 -8.02
C GLY A 30 -0.25 -5.95 -8.19
N SER A 31 0.58 -6.96 -8.03
CA SER A 31 0.17 -8.36 -8.18
C SER A 31 0.84 -9.24 -7.14
N GLU A 32 0.07 -10.18 -6.59
CA GLU A 32 0.57 -11.07 -5.54
C GLU A 32 -0.10 -12.44 -5.62
N VAL A 33 0.69 -13.49 -5.37
CA VAL A 33 0.23 -14.87 -5.14
C VAL A 33 0.72 -15.29 -3.74
N PHE A 34 0.10 -14.69 -2.73
CA PHE A 34 0.50 -14.86 -1.34
C PHE A 34 0.23 -16.26 -0.80
N SER A 35 -0.77 -16.93 -1.36
CA SER A 35 -1.14 -18.31 -1.00
C SER A 35 0.04 -19.29 -1.09
N ARG A 36 1.03 -19.00 -1.94
CA ARG A 36 2.23 -19.86 -2.11
C ARG A 36 3.20 -19.87 -0.94
N ILE A 37 3.14 -18.88 -0.08
CA ILE A 37 4.08 -18.72 1.04
C ILE A 37 3.37 -18.78 2.40
N LEU A 38 2.09 -19.18 2.45
CA LEU A 38 1.33 -19.32 3.68
C LEU A 38 1.47 -20.73 4.25
N ASP A 39 1.64 -20.82 5.55
CA ASP A 39 1.42 -22.04 6.30
C ASP A 39 -0.08 -22.17 6.61
N PHE A 40 -0.79 -23.03 5.91
CA PHE A 40 -2.23 -23.25 6.12
C PHE A 40 -2.56 -23.90 7.49
N LYS A 41 -1.55 -24.32 8.27
CA LYS A 41 -1.71 -24.77 9.64
C LYS A 41 -1.60 -23.61 10.65
N ASP A 42 -0.96 -22.52 10.26
CA ASP A 42 -0.86 -21.31 11.09
C ASP A 42 -2.05 -20.39 10.85
N ARG A 43 -3.07 -20.50 11.69
CA ARG A 43 -4.29 -19.68 11.63
C ARG A 43 -4.07 -18.21 11.99
N THR A 44 -2.91 -17.84 12.49
CA THR A 44 -2.59 -16.44 12.77
C THR A 44 -2.23 -15.66 11.51
N THR A 45 -1.89 -16.35 10.43
CA THR A 45 -1.51 -15.76 9.14
C THR A 45 -2.42 -16.22 7.98
N CYS A 46 -2.71 -17.52 7.84
CA CYS A 46 -3.38 -18.04 6.64
C CYS A 46 -4.80 -17.47 6.42
N VAL A 47 -5.46 -17.00 7.46
CA VAL A 47 -6.82 -16.42 7.39
C VAL A 47 -6.82 -14.94 6.97
N LEU A 48 -5.65 -14.31 6.87
CA LEU A 48 -5.53 -12.88 6.63
C LEU A 48 -5.27 -12.55 5.16
N PHE A 49 -4.50 -13.40 4.47
CA PHE A 49 -3.93 -13.07 3.17
C PHE A 49 -4.69 -13.70 2.02
N GLY A 50 -4.75 -12.97 0.90
CA GLY A 50 -5.32 -13.40 -0.37
C GLY A 50 -4.38 -13.14 -1.55
N ASP A 51 -4.72 -13.73 -2.68
CA ASP A 51 -4.09 -13.49 -3.98
C ASP A 51 -4.88 -12.44 -4.74
N GLY A 52 -4.20 -11.67 -5.60
CA GLY A 52 -4.88 -10.67 -6.40
C GLY A 52 -3.94 -9.88 -7.30
N ALA A 53 -4.53 -9.16 -8.23
CA ALA A 53 -3.83 -8.22 -9.10
C ALA A 53 -4.72 -7.00 -9.39
N GLY A 54 -4.09 -5.83 -9.45
CA GLY A 54 -4.72 -4.59 -9.87
C GLY A 54 -3.69 -3.71 -10.56
N ALA A 55 -4.15 -2.82 -11.44
CA ALA A 55 -3.26 -1.98 -12.22
C ALA A 55 -3.87 -0.60 -12.48
N VAL A 56 -2.99 0.38 -12.69
CA VAL A 56 -3.35 1.72 -13.15
C VAL A 56 -2.45 2.13 -14.32
N VAL A 57 -2.96 2.99 -15.18
CA VAL A 57 -2.17 3.65 -16.22
C VAL A 57 -1.94 5.09 -15.82
N LEU A 58 -0.67 5.49 -15.77
CA LEU A 58 -0.28 6.89 -15.66
C LEU A 58 0.03 7.44 -17.06
N GLU A 59 -0.34 8.68 -17.29
CA GLU A 59 -0.04 9.40 -18.51
C GLU A 59 0.43 10.82 -18.18
N ALA A 60 1.38 11.33 -18.97
CA ALA A 60 1.79 12.74 -18.86
C ALA A 60 0.60 13.66 -19.10
N SER A 61 0.42 14.65 -18.25
CA SER A 61 -0.67 15.62 -18.30
C SER A 61 -0.17 16.99 -17.89
N ASP A 62 -0.78 18.03 -18.46
CA ASP A 62 -0.54 19.42 -18.05
C ASP A 62 -1.22 19.74 -16.71
N THR A 63 -2.22 18.95 -16.32
CA THR A 63 -2.86 19.03 -15.01
C THR A 63 -2.24 18.03 -14.05
N PRO A 64 -1.70 18.44 -12.88
CA PRO A 64 -1.13 17.52 -11.91
C PRO A 64 -2.17 16.50 -11.44
N GLY A 65 -1.84 15.21 -11.54
CA GLY A 65 -2.58 14.12 -10.89
C GLY A 65 -1.90 13.76 -9.56
N ILE A 66 -0.66 13.24 -9.62
CA ILE A 66 0.13 12.98 -8.41
C ILE A 66 0.71 14.30 -7.90
N LEU A 67 0.32 14.73 -6.69
CA LEU A 67 0.75 15.97 -6.06
C LEU A 67 2.08 15.80 -5.32
N ALA A 68 2.19 14.75 -4.51
CA ALA A 68 3.39 14.42 -3.76
C ALA A 68 3.46 12.93 -3.43
N SER A 69 4.68 12.45 -3.22
CA SER A 69 4.93 11.09 -2.72
C SER A 69 6.12 11.06 -1.78
N GLU A 70 6.16 10.04 -0.92
CA GLU A 70 7.28 9.77 -0.03
C GLU A 70 7.41 8.27 0.23
N LEU A 71 8.67 7.79 0.24
CA LEU A 71 9.01 6.38 0.42
C LEU A 71 10.06 6.24 1.51
N HIS A 72 9.92 5.22 2.36
CA HIS A 72 10.83 4.90 3.44
C HIS A 72 11.13 3.41 3.53
N ALA A 73 12.32 3.09 4.06
CA ALA A 73 12.71 1.72 4.39
C ALA A 73 13.54 1.69 5.67
N ASP A 74 13.30 0.70 6.54
CA ASP A 74 14.07 0.44 7.74
C ASP A 74 14.31 -1.06 7.93
N GLY A 75 15.51 -1.52 7.60
CA GLY A 75 15.91 -2.92 7.67
C GLY A 75 16.01 -3.48 9.10
N ARG A 76 16.01 -2.63 10.14
CA ARG A 76 16.04 -3.08 11.54
C ARG A 76 14.78 -3.88 11.91
N HIS A 77 13.71 -3.73 11.17
CA HIS A 77 12.43 -4.38 11.43
C HIS A 77 12.16 -5.61 10.54
N VAL A 78 13.15 -6.10 9.79
CA VAL A 78 12.97 -7.24 8.88
C VAL A 78 12.39 -8.48 9.55
N GLY A 79 12.75 -8.73 10.80
CA GLY A 79 12.35 -9.93 11.53
C GLY A 79 10.87 -10.01 11.91
N ILE A 80 10.14 -8.88 11.95
CA ILE A 80 8.73 -8.89 12.36
C ILE A 80 7.78 -9.33 11.25
N LEU A 81 8.24 -9.33 9.98
CA LEU A 81 7.44 -9.72 8.83
C LEU A 81 8.34 -10.12 7.66
N CYS A 82 8.59 -11.41 7.51
CA CYS A 82 9.52 -11.93 6.51
C CYS A 82 9.19 -13.37 6.09
N VAL A 83 9.83 -13.78 5.00
CA VAL A 83 10.02 -15.20 4.65
C VAL A 83 11.49 -15.50 4.90
N PRO A 84 11.85 -16.30 5.92
CA PRO A 84 13.23 -16.54 6.30
C PRO A 84 14.06 -17.35 5.30
N GLY A 85 13.37 -18.18 4.47
CA GLY A 85 14.00 -19.00 3.46
C GLY A 85 14.19 -18.27 2.12
N ASN A 86 14.95 -18.91 1.25
CA ASN A 86 15.18 -18.47 -0.13
C ASN A 86 15.22 -19.66 -1.09
N VAL A 87 15.28 -19.35 -2.38
CA VAL A 87 15.52 -20.34 -3.44
C VAL A 87 16.93 -20.13 -3.98
N SER A 88 17.77 -21.17 -3.93
CA SER A 88 19.13 -21.14 -4.45
C SER A 88 19.45 -22.46 -5.15
N GLY A 89 19.99 -22.39 -6.37
CA GLY A 89 20.31 -23.58 -7.15
C GLY A 89 19.12 -24.49 -7.43
N GLY A 90 17.91 -23.95 -7.52
CA GLY A 90 16.66 -24.71 -7.72
C GLY A 90 16.13 -25.40 -6.46
N GLN A 91 16.75 -25.19 -5.31
CA GLN A 91 16.34 -25.76 -4.02
C GLN A 91 15.84 -24.66 -3.08
N VAL A 92 14.86 -25.00 -2.25
CA VAL A 92 14.39 -24.13 -1.16
C VAL A 92 15.31 -24.36 0.04
N LEU A 93 15.94 -23.26 0.52
CA LEU A 93 16.81 -23.26 1.69
C LEU A 93 16.14 -22.47 2.82
N GLY A 94 16.16 -23.02 4.02
CA GLY A 94 15.50 -22.43 5.19
C GLY A 94 13.97 -22.63 5.17
N ASP A 95 13.24 -21.79 5.94
CA ASP A 95 11.78 -21.85 6.01
C ASP A 95 11.16 -20.96 4.92
N PRO A 96 10.47 -21.55 3.91
CA PRO A 96 9.90 -20.79 2.80
C PRO A 96 8.57 -20.10 3.14
N LEU A 97 8.09 -20.26 4.37
CA LEU A 97 6.77 -19.79 4.77
C LEU A 97 6.86 -18.43 5.50
N LEU A 98 5.82 -17.66 5.36
CA LEU A 98 5.68 -16.34 5.99
C LEU A 98 5.74 -16.46 7.51
N LYS A 99 6.52 -15.58 8.14
CA LYS A 99 6.52 -15.33 9.59
C LYS A 99 6.09 -13.90 9.86
N MET A 100 5.22 -13.72 10.85
CA MET A 100 4.69 -12.42 11.22
C MET A 100 4.51 -12.30 12.74
N ASP A 101 5.09 -11.25 13.31
CA ASP A 101 4.74 -10.75 14.65
C ASP A 101 3.63 -9.70 14.48
N GLY A 102 2.37 -10.13 14.55
CA GLY A 102 1.22 -9.26 14.31
C GLY A 102 1.18 -8.03 15.22
N PRO A 103 1.38 -8.15 16.55
CA PRO A 103 1.45 -7.01 17.46
C PRO A 103 2.54 -6.00 17.11
N ALA A 104 3.76 -6.46 16.78
CA ALA A 104 4.86 -5.58 16.39
C ALA A 104 4.57 -4.88 15.05
N VAL A 105 4.04 -5.60 14.06
CA VAL A 105 3.61 -5.03 12.78
C VAL A 105 2.54 -3.97 12.99
N PHE A 106 1.51 -4.22 13.80
CA PHE A 106 0.45 -3.25 14.10
C PHE A 106 1.01 -1.96 14.68
N LYS A 107 1.83 -2.07 15.73
CA LYS A 107 2.40 -0.92 16.44
C LYS A 107 3.25 -0.05 15.51
N LEU A 108 4.09 -0.68 14.68
CA LEU A 108 4.95 0.04 13.74
C LEU A 108 4.12 0.68 12.62
N ALA A 109 3.22 -0.08 11.99
CA ALA A 109 2.43 0.37 10.85
C ALA A 109 1.61 1.62 11.16
N VAL A 110 0.88 1.64 12.29
CA VAL A 110 0.05 2.79 12.68
C VAL A 110 0.89 4.07 12.90
N GLY A 111 2.13 3.93 13.40
CA GLY A 111 3.03 5.07 13.59
C GLY A 111 3.56 5.63 12.28
N VAL A 112 4.15 4.76 11.44
CA VAL A 112 4.81 5.19 10.21
C VAL A 112 3.82 5.66 9.13
N LEU A 113 2.60 5.12 9.09
CA LEU A 113 1.57 5.57 8.16
C LEU A 113 1.10 6.99 8.49
N GLU A 114 0.83 7.31 9.77
CA GLU A 114 0.52 8.69 10.16
C GLU A 114 1.62 9.66 9.78
N GLU A 115 2.88 9.32 10.10
CA GLU A 115 4.03 10.17 9.85
C GLU A 115 4.21 10.47 8.35
N VAL A 116 4.17 9.43 7.50
CA VAL A 116 4.35 9.60 6.06
C VAL A 116 3.19 10.35 5.41
N ALA A 117 1.94 10.13 5.85
CA ALA A 117 0.79 10.89 5.35
C ALA A 117 0.93 12.39 5.62
N ARG A 118 1.28 12.76 6.87
CA ARG A 118 1.49 14.17 7.23
C ARG A 118 2.63 14.80 6.44
N SER A 119 3.72 14.05 6.22
CA SER A 119 4.85 14.52 5.43
C SER A 119 4.45 14.77 3.97
N VAL A 120 3.71 13.86 3.35
CA VAL A 120 3.22 14.01 1.97
C VAL A 120 2.24 15.17 1.84
N LEU A 121 1.32 15.34 2.79
CA LEU A 121 0.41 16.49 2.83
C LEU A 121 1.20 17.81 2.91
N ALA A 122 2.18 17.89 3.81
CA ALA A 122 3.02 19.09 3.94
C ALA A 122 3.79 19.41 2.65
N LYS A 123 4.33 18.38 1.95
CA LYS A 123 5.00 18.55 0.65
C LYS A 123 4.05 19.07 -0.44
N ALA A 124 2.78 18.66 -0.39
CA ALA A 124 1.76 19.11 -1.33
C ALA A 124 1.15 20.47 -0.96
N GLY A 125 1.51 21.04 0.21
CA GLY A 125 0.85 22.25 0.74
C GLY A 125 -0.61 22.03 1.14
N ARG A 126 -0.96 20.80 1.52
CA ARG A 126 -2.30 20.34 1.90
C ARG A 126 -2.36 19.98 3.39
N THR A 127 -3.56 19.78 3.88
CA THR A 127 -3.88 19.38 5.26
C THR A 127 -4.75 18.12 5.31
N ASP A 128 -4.96 17.55 6.48
CA ASP A 128 -5.85 16.40 6.68
C ASP A 128 -7.27 16.69 6.15
N ALA A 129 -7.73 17.95 6.20
CA ALA A 129 -9.06 18.36 5.76
C ALA A 129 -9.25 18.27 4.23
N ASP A 130 -8.16 18.36 3.47
CA ASP A 130 -8.17 18.32 2.01
C ASP A 130 -8.31 16.90 1.45
N ILE A 131 -8.18 15.87 2.29
CA ILE A 131 -8.33 14.47 1.87
C ILE A 131 -9.82 14.16 1.72
N ASP A 132 -10.24 13.77 0.50
CA ASP A 132 -11.57 13.24 0.26
C ASP A 132 -11.62 11.75 0.57
N TRP A 133 -10.60 10.99 0.16
CA TRP A 133 -10.54 9.55 0.36
C TRP A 133 -9.17 9.07 0.82
N LEU A 134 -9.19 8.19 1.82
CA LEU A 134 -8.01 7.44 2.27
C LEU A 134 -8.13 6.00 1.79
N ILE A 135 -7.17 5.56 0.98
CA ILE A 135 -7.08 4.20 0.45
C ILE A 135 -5.74 3.58 0.92
N PRO A 136 -5.69 3.06 2.14
CA PRO A 136 -4.49 2.39 2.64
C PRO A 136 -4.39 0.96 2.10
N HIS A 137 -3.20 0.39 2.19
CA HIS A 137 -3.02 -1.05 2.06
C HIS A 137 -4.02 -1.79 2.96
N GLN A 138 -4.78 -2.72 2.39
CA GLN A 138 -5.85 -3.47 3.04
C GLN A 138 -5.26 -4.57 3.96
N ALA A 139 -4.49 -4.14 4.96
CA ALA A 139 -3.76 -5.05 5.85
C ALA A 139 -4.67 -5.69 6.90
N ASN A 140 -5.40 -4.84 7.60
CA ASN A 140 -6.25 -5.16 8.73
C ASN A 140 -7.12 -3.95 9.04
N ILE A 141 -8.41 -4.16 9.24
CA ILE A 141 -9.38 -3.07 9.50
C ILE A 141 -8.95 -2.18 10.68
N ARG A 142 -8.34 -2.76 11.73
CA ARG A 142 -7.89 -2.00 12.91
C ARG A 142 -6.74 -1.04 12.59
N ILE A 143 -5.78 -1.46 11.74
CA ILE A 143 -4.68 -0.57 11.29
C ILE A 143 -5.27 0.59 10.50
N MET A 144 -6.13 0.30 9.52
CA MET A 144 -6.74 1.30 8.64
C MET A 144 -7.57 2.32 9.44
N GLN A 145 -8.44 1.86 10.33
CA GLN A 145 -9.22 2.75 11.21
C GLN A 145 -8.35 3.58 12.17
N SER A 146 -7.26 2.97 12.70
CA SER A 146 -6.32 3.69 13.56
C SER A 146 -5.60 4.80 12.81
N THR A 147 -5.20 4.55 11.56
CA THR A 147 -4.57 5.55 10.69
C THR A 147 -5.56 6.68 10.37
N ALA A 148 -6.78 6.36 9.91
CA ALA A 148 -7.82 7.36 9.66
C ALA A 148 -8.08 8.24 10.89
N LYS A 149 -8.21 7.63 12.08
CA LYS A 149 -8.40 8.38 13.34
C LYS A 149 -7.24 9.33 13.65
N LYS A 150 -5.99 8.90 13.43
CA LYS A 150 -4.81 9.74 13.66
C LYS A 150 -4.73 10.92 12.69
N LEU A 151 -5.18 10.72 11.46
CA LEU A 151 -5.34 11.77 10.46
C LEU A 151 -6.64 12.59 10.65
N LYS A 152 -7.40 12.34 11.73
CA LYS A 152 -8.68 12.99 12.02
C LYS A 152 -9.71 12.87 10.89
N LEU A 153 -9.59 11.83 10.08
CA LEU A 153 -10.53 11.56 8.99
C LEU A 153 -11.74 10.79 9.51
N PRO A 154 -12.96 11.15 9.11
CA PRO A 154 -14.17 10.35 9.32
C PRO A 154 -13.99 8.97 8.67
N LEU A 155 -14.54 7.92 9.30
CA LEU A 155 -14.41 6.56 8.76
C LEU A 155 -15.13 6.37 7.42
N GLU A 156 -16.07 7.24 7.10
CA GLU A 156 -16.79 7.27 5.83
C GLU A 156 -15.87 7.63 4.65
N LYS A 157 -14.76 8.32 4.91
CA LYS A 157 -13.71 8.64 3.94
C LYS A 157 -12.66 7.53 3.78
N LEU A 158 -12.75 6.45 4.56
CA LEU A 158 -11.86 5.30 4.47
C LEU A 158 -12.43 4.25 3.51
N ILE A 159 -11.70 3.93 2.46
CA ILE A 159 -12.05 2.82 1.57
C ILE A 159 -11.61 1.51 2.20
N VAL A 160 -12.54 0.58 2.31
CA VAL A 160 -12.37 -0.74 2.92
C VAL A 160 -12.83 -1.80 1.93
N THR A 161 -11.96 -2.76 1.64
CA THR A 161 -12.21 -3.93 0.77
C THR A 161 -11.56 -5.20 1.33
N VAL A 162 -10.98 -5.09 2.54
CA VAL A 162 -10.30 -6.22 3.19
C VAL A 162 -11.24 -7.36 3.58
N ASP A 163 -12.50 -7.08 3.78
CA ASP A 163 -13.56 -8.05 4.06
C ASP A 163 -13.96 -8.88 2.82
N GLU A 164 -13.74 -8.34 1.62
CA GLU A 164 -14.03 -9.00 0.36
C GLU A 164 -12.81 -9.72 -0.22
N HIS A 165 -11.66 -9.03 -0.25
CA HIS A 165 -10.45 -9.52 -0.92
C HIS A 165 -9.39 -10.08 0.03
N GLY A 166 -9.51 -9.82 1.35
CA GLY A 166 -8.43 -10.07 2.31
C GLY A 166 -7.24 -9.15 2.07
N ASN A 167 -6.11 -9.53 2.64
CA ASN A 167 -4.84 -8.83 2.43
C ASN A 167 -4.14 -9.37 1.18
N THR A 168 -4.37 -8.76 0.04
CA THR A 168 -3.76 -9.10 -1.26
C THR A 168 -2.43 -8.39 -1.51
N SER A 169 -1.72 -7.99 -0.43
CA SER A 169 -0.38 -7.40 -0.51
C SER A 169 -0.32 -6.16 -1.43
N ALA A 170 0.55 -6.17 -2.46
CA ALA A 170 0.71 -5.06 -3.39
C ALA A 170 -0.53 -4.80 -4.27
N ALA A 171 -1.40 -5.78 -4.44
CA ALA A 171 -2.64 -5.64 -5.21
C ALA A 171 -3.73 -4.89 -4.45
N SER A 172 -3.65 -4.81 -3.11
CA SER A 172 -4.74 -4.33 -2.28
C SER A 172 -5.13 -2.87 -2.52
N ILE A 173 -4.17 -2.00 -2.76
CA ILE A 173 -4.43 -0.58 -3.04
C ILE A 173 -5.09 -0.40 -4.42
N PRO A 174 -4.54 -0.94 -5.54
CA PRO A 174 -5.17 -0.76 -6.83
C PRO A 174 -6.54 -1.46 -6.93
N LEU A 175 -6.77 -2.58 -6.25
CA LEU A 175 -8.10 -3.19 -6.18
C LEU A 175 -9.09 -2.30 -5.42
N ALA A 176 -8.71 -1.76 -4.27
CA ALA A 176 -9.55 -0.85 -3.49
C ALA A 176 -9.85 0.45 -4.26
N LEU A 177 -8.88 0.98 -5.01
CA LEU A 177 -9.08 2.15 -5.86
C LEU A 177 -10.06 1.83 -7.01
N ASP A 178 -9.88 0.71 -7.72
CA ASP A 178 -10.78 0.31 -8.80
C ASP A 178 -12.22 0.16 -8.32
N GLU A 179 -12.43 -0.49 -7.19
CA GLU A 179 -13.74 -0.65 -6.58
C GLU A 179 -14.36 0.69 -6.17
N ALA A 180 -13.58 1.56 -5.53
CA ALA A 180 -14.06 2.87 -5.10
C ALA A 180 -14.46 3.75 -6.30
N VAL A 181 -13.71 3.67 -7.41
CA VAL A 181 -14.05 4.37 -8.66
C VAL A 181 -15.30 3.78 -9.31
N ARG A 182 -15.37 2.45 -9.45
CA ARG A 182 -16.51 1.77 -10.09
C ARG A 182 -17.80 1.94 -9.31
N SER A 183 -17.74 1.98 -7.99
CA SER A 183 -18.88 2.24 -7.12
C SER A 183 -19.31 3.71 -7.10
N GLY A 184 -18.55 4.61 -7.72
CA GLY A 184 -18.81 6.04 -7.74
C GLY A 184 -18.48 6.76 -6.43
N LYS A 185 -17.78 6.11 -5.49
CA LYS A 185 -17.28 6.78 -4.29
C LYS A 185 -16.19 7.78 -4.66
N VAL A 186 -15.14 7.32 -5.36
CA VAL A 186 -14.08 8.20 -5.88
C VAL A 186 -14.47 8.73 -7.24
N ALA A 187 -14.48 10.06 -7.39
CA ALA A 187 -14.81 10.76 -8.63
C ALA A 187 -13.65 11.66 -9.10
N ARG A 188 -13.70 12.08 -10.34
CA ARG A 188 -12.72 13.05 -10.88
C ARG A 188 -12.77 14.36 -10.12
N GLY A 189 -11.61 14.81 -9.64
CA GLY A 189 -11.43 15.99 -8.81
C GLY A 189 -11.29 15.69 -7.32
N ASP A 190 -11.52 14.46 -6.88
CA ASP A 190 -11.29 14.09 -5.48
C ASP A 190 -9.80 13.98 -5.16
N THR A 191 -9.41 14.43 -4.00
CA THR A 191 -8.07 14.27 -3.44
C THR A 191 -7.98 12.94 -2.68
N VAL A 192 -7.12 12.04 -3.18
CA VAL A 192 -6.98 10.67 -2.69
C VAL A 192 -5.59 10.46 -2.08
N MET A 193 -5.56 9.96 -0.85
CA MET A 193 -4.33 9.51 -0.18
C MET A 193 -4.21 7.99 -0.31
N LEU A 194 -3.16 7.52 -0.96
CA LEU A 194 -2.78 6.11 -1.03
C LEU A 194 -1.64 5.85 -0.04
N GLU A 195 -1.73 4.78 0.77
CA GLU A 195 -0.71 4.43 1.75
C GLU A 195 -0.34 2.95 1.68
N GLY A 196 0.95 2.67 1.63
CA GLY A 196 1.48 1.30 1.64
C GLY A 196 2.43 1.05 2.79
N VAL A 197 2.33 -0.13 3.41
CA VAL A 197 3.25 -0.57 4.47
C VAL A 197 3.47 -2.08 4.37
N GLY A 198 4.69 -2.54 4.57
CA GLY A 198 4.98 -3.98 4.45
C GLY A 198 6.36 -4.41 4.89
N GLY A 199 6.62 -5.70 4.71
CA GLY A 199 7.90 -6.30 5.09
C GLY A 199 9.10 -5.62 4.44
N GLY A 200 10.13 -5.50 5.23
CA GLY A 200 11.34 -4.80 4.86
C GLY A 200 12.04 -4.18 6.09
N PHE A 201 11.45 -3.32 6.93
CA PHE A 201 10.12 -2.77 6.78
C PHE A 201 10.13 -1.62 5.77
N THR A 202 9.11 -1.53 4.92
CA THR A 202 9.01 -0.45 3.93
C THR A 202 7.63 0.19 4.00
N TRP A 203 7.55 1.50 3.80
CA TRP A 203 6.29 2.23 3.77
C TRP A 203 6.38 3.45 2.86
N GLY A 204 5.25 3.98 2.52
CA GLY A 204 5.16 5.19 1.71
C GLY A 204 3.73 5.64 1.51
N ALA A 205 3.58 6.86 1.02
CA ALA A 205 2.31 7.43 0.66
C ALA A 205 2.40 8.21 -0.65
N VAL A 206 1.28 8.31 -1.34
CA VAL A 206 1.07 9.14 -2.53
C VAL A 206 -0.22 9.92 -2.34
N LEU A 207 -0.15 11.24 -2.50
CA LEU A 207 -1.31 12.11 -2.58
C LEU A 207 -1.55 12.46 -4.03
N LEU A 208 -2.76 12.31 -4.49
CA LEU A 208 -3.14 12.62 -5.86
C LEU A 208 -4.54 13.26 -5.95
N ASP A 209 -4.74 14.09 -6.96
CA ASP A 209 -6.06 14.51 -7.42
C ASP A 209 -6.48 13.54 -8.54
N TYR A 210 -7.62 12.86 -8.34
CA TYR A 210 -8.06 11.76 -9.22
C TYR A 210 -8.67 12.23 -10.53
#